data_e788febc20de123badc58b2135983a31
#
_entry.id   e788febc20de123badc58b2135983a31
#
_cell.length_a   1.000
_cell.length_b   1.000
_cell.length_c   1.000
_cell.angle_alpha   90.00
_cell.angle_beta   90.00
_cell.angle_gamma   90.00
#
_symmetry.space_group_name_H-M   'P 1'
#
loop_
_entity.id
_entity.type
_entity.pdbx_description
1 polymer ?
#
loop_
_entity_poly.entity_id
_entity_poly.type
_entity_poly.pdbx_seq_one_letter_code
_entity_poly.pdbx_strand_id
1 'polypeptide(L)'
;MTHRTIYEFNDFRVDTGQFLLMKSGHAAPITPTVFRILLALLESAGQVITKDELMKFVWPDSFVEEGNLNRNVSTLRKILDEKPCDHKYIETVPKTGYRFIAPVRSIEYQPPAGTTRKAVKGNVSNIVGRETERKELRRAYDLAKEGHGGLICVSGDAGLGKTALVNLFVDDLLQDGQSFHLARGRCSESLTENEPFIPWIEALGTLAQEPAVNQVMRSAAPTWYAEIRHTGSGEPRRMKRELLDFCKQVSPVHPLVVILDDFHWSDLGSVDLLAFLAPRLESTRTLVVLSYRFGQMRLNTHPFLPVRSDLLSRGACKELQLRLLRKEDVERHLALECPQAQFPEDYAGFLHAKTEGNPLFLRDLLRGTGQLTDPVRNMIRRKIERLDDTQQQLLVTASVQGREFDSAVLARSLGLSAEDVEEGLNVVSETHGIIERIREQQLPDGKFTVRYRFVYGFYQEACYESLEPTRKASLNASLAEAFLTYYGN
;
A
#
# COMPACT_ATOMS: atom_id res chain seq x y z
N MET A 1 27.32 -15.99 4.81
CA MET A 1 26.25 -16.95 5.18
C MET A 1 25.41 -16.26 6.24
N THR A 2 24.36 -15.57 5.84
CA THR A 2 23.41 -14.99 6.80
C THR A 2 22.35 -16.05 7.07
N HIS A 3 22.49 -16.75 8.21
CA HIS A 3 21.46 -17.66 8.69
C HIS A 3 20.19 -16.84 8.98
N ARG A 4 19.05 -17.29 8.43
CA ARG A 4 17.77 -16.73 8.78
C ARG A 4 17.50 -17.10 10.25
N THR A 5 17.56 -16.12 11.12
CA THR A 5 17.30 -16.30 12.54
C THR A 5 15.96 -15.66 12.89
N ILE A 6 15.16 -16.37 13.64
CA ILE A 6 13.93 -15.83 14.21
C ILE A 6 14.22 -15.55 15.68
N TYR A 7 14.05 -14.30 16.10
CA TYR A 7 14.11 -13.91 17.49
C TYR A 7 12.70 -13.78 18.05
N GLU A 8 12.47 -14.37 19.21
CA GLU A 8 11.21 -14.26 19.94
C GLU A 8 11.45 -13.72 21.34
N PHE A 9 10.69 -12.69 21.71
CA PHE A 9 10.71 -12.11 23.05
C PHE A 9 9.32 -11.57 23.40
N ASN A 10 8.78 -11.97 24.53
CA ASN A 10 7.41 -11.69 24.94
C ASN A 10 6.42 -11.94 23.77
N ASP A 11 5.66 -10.90 23.39
CA ASP A 11 4.67 -10.97 22.32
C ASP A 11 5.24 -10.61 20.92
N PHE A 12 6.56 -10.41 20.84
CA PHE A 12 7.25 -10.01 19.62
C PHE A 12 7.99 -11.16 18.97
N ARG A 13 7.94 -11.18 17.64
CA ARG A 13 8.70 -12.09 16.79
C ARG A 13 9.39 -11.31 15.68
N VAL A 14 10.70 -11.44 15.57
CA VAL A 14 11.54 -10.79 14.55
C VAL A 14 12.05 -11.84 13.59
N ASP A 15 11.72 -11.70 12.33
CA ASP A 15 12.23 -12.55 11.26
C ASP A 15 13.32 -11.80 10.48
N THR A 16 14.58 -12.19 10.65
CA THR A 16 15.71 -11.52 10.01
C THR A 16 15.73 -11.70 8.50
N GLY A 17 15.18 -12.81 7.99
CA GLY A 17 15.14 -13.09 6.56
C GLY A 17 14.01 -12.36 5.83
N GLN A 18 12.99 -11.90 6.54
CA GLN A 18 11.88 -11.16 5.97
C GLN A 18 11.87 -9.68 6.37
N PHE A 19 12.83 -9.23 7.17
CA PHE A 19 12.85 -7.88 7.77
C PHE A 19 11.52 -7.51 8.43
N LEU A 20 10.94 -8.48 9.15
CA LEU A 20 9.59 -8.38 9.69
C LEU A 20 9.61 -8.42 11.21
N LEU A 21 9.00 -7.41 11.82
CA LEU A 21 8.65 -7.41 13.24
C LEU A 21 7.16 -7.73 13.36
N MET A 22 6.82 -8.74 14.14
CA MET A 22 5.45 -9.10 14.47
C MET A 22 5.19 -8.89 15.95
N LYS A 23 4.00 -8.39 16.29
CA LYS A 23 3.49 -8.28 17.66
C LYS A 23 2.16 -9.02 17.74
N SER A 24 2.06 -9.99 18.63
CA SER A 24 0.85 -10.81 18.82
C SER A 24 0.28 -11.34 17.48
N GLY A 25 1.15 -11.76 16.55
CA GLY A 25 0.75 -12.27 15.24
C GLY A 25 0.46 -11.24 14.14
N HIS A 26 0.57 -9.94 14.44
CA HIS A 26 0.34 -8.85 13.48
C HIS A 26 1.66 -8.14 13.15
N ALA A 27 1.84 -7.76 11.88
CA ALA A 27 3.03 -7.02 11.46
C ALA A 27 3.05 -5.61 12.09
N ALA A 28 4.12 -5.28 12.81
CA ALA A 28 4.35 -3.95 13.34
C ALA A 28 5.17 -3.13 12.34
N PRO A 29 4.78 -1.88 12.02
CA PRO A 29 5.52 -1.04 11.10
C PRO A 29 6.86 -0.63 11.72
N ILE A 30 7.96 -0.99 11.05
CA ILE A 30 9.31 -0.68 11.49
C ILE A 30 10.14 -0.25 10.27
N THR A 31 10.93 0.82 10.42
CA THR A 31 11.82 1.27 9.35
C THR A 31 13.09 0.40 9.28
N PRO A 32 13.76 0.28 8.13
CA PRO A 32 14.99 -0.51 8.00
C PRO A 32 16.07 -0.13 9.03
N THR A 33 16.27 1.15 9.27
CA THR A 33 17.24 1.65 10.25
C THR A 33 16.89 1.23 11.67
N VAL A 34 15.63 1.37 12.07
CA VAL A 34 15.14 0.96 13.38
C VAL A 34 15.18 -0.56 13.55
N PHE A 35 14.89 -1.29 12.46
CA PHE A 35 15.01 -2.75 12.43
C PHE A 35 16.46 -3.23 12.63
N ARG A 36 17.44 -2.57 12.01
CA ARG A 36 18.87 -2.87 12.22
C ARG A 36 19.31 -2.60 13.64
N ILE A 37 18.84 -1.50 14.26
CA ILE A 37 19.12 -1.23 15.67
C ILE A 37 18.55 -2.36 16.55
N LEU A 38 17.31 -2.77 16.29
CA LEU A 38 16.68 -3.87 16.98
C LEU A 38 17.48 -5.16 16.80
N LEU A 39 17.93 -5.47 15.59
CA LEU A 39 18.70 -6.65 15.28
C LEU A 39 20.02 -6.68 16.03
N ALA A 40 20.79 -5.59 16.01
CA ALA A 40 22.06 -5.47 16.76
C ALA A 40 21.84 -5.69 18.26
N LEU A 41 20.76 -5.13 18.82
CA LEU A 41 20.40 -5.29 20.22
C LEU A 41 19.99 -6.73 20.56
N LEU A 42 19.29 -7.44 19.66
CA LEU A 42 18.88 -8.84 19.84
C LEU A 42 20.05 -9.81 19.70
N GLU A 43 20.96 -9.57 18.76
CA GLU A 43 22.19 -10.37 18.58
C GLU A 43 23.10 -10.31 19.80
N SER A 44 23.09 -9.18 20.51
CA SER A 44 23.87 -8.96 21.74
C SER A 44 22.98 -8.90 22.98
N ALA A 45 21.88 -9.63 23.00
CA ALA A 45 20.92 -9.60 24.11
C ALA A 45 21.61 -9.88 25.47
N GLY A 46 21.31 -9.04 26.45
CA GLY A 46 21.94 -9.08 27.78
C GLY A 46 23.29 -8.36 27.90
N GLN A 47 23.95 -8.01 26.79
CA GLN A 47 25.20 -7.26 26.77
C GLN A 47 24.99 -5.79 26.43
N VAL A 48 25.91 -4.94 26.86
CA VAL A 48 25.90 -3.52 26.50
C VAL A 48 26.58 -3.32 25.16
N ILE A 49 25.86 -2.77 24.18
CA ILE A 49 26.44 -2.30 22.91
C ILE A 49 26.70 -0.81 23.04
N THR A 50 27.92 -0.39 22.74
CA THR A 50 28.29 1.02 22.74
C THR A 50 27.61 1.79 21.62
N LYS A 51 27.45 3.09 21.79
CA LYS A 51 26.87 3.96 20.74
C LYS A 51 27.68 3.90 19.45
N ASP A 52 29.02 3.86 19.55
CA ASP A 52 29.91 3.78 18.40
C ASP A 52 29.78 2.45 17.65
N GLU A 53 29.62 1.33 18.36
CA GLU A 53 29.36 0.02 17.76
C GLU A 53 28.01 -0.01 17.06
N LEU A 54 26.95 0.52 17.67
CA LEU A 54 25.63 0.63 17.04
C LEU A 54 25.68 1.53 15.79
N MET A 55 26.37 2.68 15.89
CA MET A 55 26.51 3.56 14.73
C MET A 55 27.27 2.89 13.58
N LYS A 56 28.36 2.21 13.87
CA LYS A 56 29.13 1.45 12.86
C LYS A 56 28.33 0.29 12.27
N PHE A 57 27.50 -0.39 13.06
CA PHE A 57 26.68 -1.49 12.56
C PHE A 57 25.51 -0.99 11.69
N VAL A 58 24.89 0.11 12.09
CA VAL A 58 23.69 0.64 11.42
C VAL A 58 24.04 1.52 10.23
N TRP A 59 25.15 2.30 10.33
CA TRP A 59 25.63 3.25 9.31
C TRP A 59 27.13 3.07 9.07
N PRO A 60 27.57 1.92 8.48
CA PRO A 60 29.00 1.61 8.32
C PRO A 60 29.78 2.64 7.50
N ASP A 61 29.11 3.29 6.53
CA ASP A 61 29.75 4.18 5.55
C ASP A 61 29.31 5.65 5.63
N SER A 62 28.60 6.04 6.71
CA SER A 62 28.06 7.38 6.87
C SER A 62 28.44 7.99 8.22
N PHE A 63 28.92 9.24 8.21
CA PHE A 63 29.15 9.98 9.42
C PHE A 63 27.79 10.53 9.92
N VAL A 64 27.22 9.85 10.92
CA VAL A 64 25.91 10.19 11.50
C VAL A 64 26.10 10.75 12.89
N GLU A 65 25.41 11.83 13.22
CA GLU A 65 25.42 12.41 14.56
C GLU A 65 24.73 11.50 15.59
N GLU A 66 25.26 11.45 16.79
CA GLU A 66 24.73 10.67 17.93
C GLU A 66 23.24 10.95 18.21
N GLY A 67 22.77 12.16 17.92
CA GLY A 67 21.36 12.55 18.01
C GLY A 67 20.41 11.69 17.14
N ASN A 68 20.90 11.21 16.01
CA ASN A 68 20.14 10.35 15.11
C ASN A 68 19.92 8.95 15.70
N LEU A 69 20.95 8.38 16.32
CA LEU A 69 20.84 7.10 17.04
C LEU A 69 19.81 7.22 18.18
N ASN A 70 19.89 8.27 18.99
CA ASN A 70 18.98 8.49 20.11
C ASN A 70 17.51 8.60 19.65
N ARG A 71 17.25 9.28 18.51
CA ARG A 71 15.92 9.41 17.90
C ARG A 71 15.38 8.05 17.45
N ASN A 72 16.21 7.27 16.75
CA ASN A 72 15.82 5.94 16.26
C ASN A 72 15.58 4.94 17.43
N VAL A 73 16.37 4.97 18.48
CA VAL A 73 16.12 4.18 19.70
C VAL A 73 14.82 4.61 20.39
N SER A 74 14.52 5.92 20.42
CA SER A 74 13.24 6.41 20.93
C SER A 74 12.06 5.92 20.09
N THR A 75 12.21 5.87 18.76
CA THR A 75 11.21 5.32 17.86
C THR A 75 11.03 3.81 18.08
N LEU A 76 12.12 3.07 18.25
CA LEU A 76 12.09 1.64 18.56
C LEU A 76 11.32 1.36 19.86
N ARG A 77 11.58 2.12 20.91
CA ARG A 77 10.84 2.00 22.18
C ARG A 77 9.34 2.20 22.01
N LYS A 78 8.93 3.19 21.19
CA LYS A 78 7.51 3.41 20.90
C LYS A 78 6.89 2.23 20.15
N ILE A 79 7.61 1.62 19.18
CA ILE A 79 7.14 0.44 18.45
C ILE A 79 6.99 -0.76 19.38
N LEU A 80 7.87 -0.89 20.37
CA LEU A 80 7.82 -1.94 21.39
C LEU A 80 6.84 -1.64 22.54
N ASP A 81 6.08 -0.52 22.48
CA ASP A 81 5.18 -0.02 23.53
C ASP A 81 5.85 0.17 24.89
N GLU A 82 7.11 0.58 24.89
CA GLU A 82 7.86 0.87 26.10
C GLU A 82 7.53 2.27 26.63
N LYS A 83 7.13 2.36 27.88
CA LYS A 83 6.83 3.66 28.52
C LYS A 83 8.12 4.40 28.90
N PRO A 84 8.13 5.74 28.93
CA PRO A 84 9.35 6.54 29.15
C PRO A 84 10.13 6.25 30.45
N CYS A 85 9.49 5.66 31.48
CA CYS A 85 10.09 5.35 32.76
C CYS A 85 10.09 3.85 33.10
N ASP A 86 9.62 2.99 32.20
CA ASP A 86 9.52 1.56 32.42
C ASP A 86 10.31 0.83 31.30
N HIS A 87 11.62 0.66 31.56
CA HIS A 87 12.52 0.01 30.59
C HIS A 87 12.28 -1.51 30.59
N LYS A 88 11.35 -1.94 29.75
CA LYS A 88 10.97 -3.34 29.62
C LYS A 88 11.86 -4.12 28.65
N TYR A 89 12.37 -3.47 27.62
CA TYR A 89 13.14 -4.08 26.54
C TYR A 89 14.53 -3.47 26.39
N ILE A 90 14.63 -2.12 26.37
CA ILE A 90 15.87 -1.42 26.06
C ILE A 90 16.28 -0.54 27.23
N GLU A 91 17.36 -0.94 27.92
CA GLU A 91 17.97 -0.14 28.96
C GLU A 91 19.00 0.83 28.36
N THR A 92 19.00 2.09 28.82
CA THR A 92 20.06 3.03 28.48
C THR A 92 21.16 2.95 29.55
N VAL A 93 22.38 2.61 29.14
CA VAL A 93 23.56 2.66 30.00
C VAL A 93 24.21 4.04 29.82
N PRO A 94 24.15 4.94 30.83
CA PRO A 94 24.62 6.31 30.71
C PRO A 94 26.06 6.39 30.22
N LYS A 95 26.32 7.29 29.24
CA LYS A 95 27.63 7.54 28.61
C LYS A 95 28.23 6.35 27.83
N THR A 96 27.61 5.17 27.83
CA THR A 96 28.15 3.97 27.18
C THR A 96 27.33 3.54 25.96
N GLY A 97 26.06 3.24 26.15
CA GLY A 97 25.25 2.71 25.05
C GLY A 97 23.89 2.17 25.48
N TYR A 98 23.49 1.06 24.89
CA TYR A 98 22.19 0.43 25.10
C TYR A 98 22.35 -1.07 25.37
N ARG A 99 21.39 -1.65 26.09
CA ARG A 99 21.33 -3.08 26.38
C ARG A 99 19.91 -3.59 26.19
N PHE A 100 19.74 -4.72 25.53
CA PHE A 100 18.47 -5.41 25.46
C PHE A 100 18.32 -6.32 26.67
N ILE A 101 17.29 -6.08 27.50
CA ILE A 101 17.15 -6.72 28.83
C ILE A 101 16.09 -7.82 28.87
N ALA A 102 15.16 -7.88 27.89
CA ALA A 102 14.18 -8.96 27.87
C ALA A 102 14.83 -10.30 27.45
N PRO A 103 14.31 -11.45 27.95
CA PRO A 103 14.76 -12.76 27.50
C PRO A 103 14.49 -12.95 26.01
N VAL A 104 15.51 -13.30 25.24
CA VAL A 104 15.42 -13.52 23.79
C VAL A 104 15.64 -15.00 23.49
N ARG A 105 14.73 -15.60 22.76
CA ARG A 105 14.90 -16.94 22.19
C ARG A 105 15.25 -16.81 20.72
N SER A 106 16.41 -17.32 20.33
CA SER A 106 16.82 -17.40 18.93
C SER A 106 16.51 -18.79 18.37
N ILE A 107 15.87 -18.85 17.22
CA ILE A 107 15.58 -20.08 16.49
C ILE A 107 16.30 -19.97 15.14
N GLU A 108 17.36 -20.75 14.94
CA GLU A 108 17.99 -20.88 13.63
C GLU A 108 17.04 -21.62 12.70
N TYR A 109 16.63 -20.96 11.63
CA TYR A 109 15.83 -21.60 10.59
C TYR A 109 16.76 -22.39 9.68
N GLN A 110 16.82 -23.71 9.84
CA GLN A 110 17.41 -24.60 8.85
C GLN A 110 16.32 -24.97 7.85
N PRO A 111 16.42 -24.55 6.58
CA PRO A 111 15.50 -25.06 5.56
C PRO A 111 15.78 -26.55 5.36
N PRO A 112 14.74 -27.40 5.34
CA PRO A 112 14.93 -28.80 4.98
C PRO A 112 15.50 -28.87 3.57
N ALA A 113 16.62 -29.60 3.40
CA ALA A 113 17.26 -29.82 2.13
C ALA A 113 16.27 -30.41 1.14
N GLY A 114 15.97 -29.69 0.04
CA GLY A 114 15.21 -30.21 -1.09
C GLY A 114 13.70 -29.92 -1.07
N THR A 115 13.28 -28.72 -0.69
CA THR A 115 11.88 -28.33 -0.91
C THR A 115 11.81 -26.99 -1.63
N THR A 116 11.49 -27.04 -2.93
CA THR A 116 10.68 -25.99 -3.56
C THR A 116 9.66 -25.50 -2.56
N ARG A 117 9.64 -24.17 -2.31
CA ARG A 117 8.72 -23.54 -1.33
C ARG A 117 7.31 -24.12 -1.50
N LYS A 118 6.91 -25.04 -0.62
CA LYS A 118 5.50 -25.30 -0.41
C LYS A 118 4.91 -24.00 0.13
N ALA A 119 4.00 -23.43 -0.66
CA ALA A 119 3.19 -22.30 -0.26
C ALA A 119 2.68 -22.56 1.18
N VAL A 120 2.97 -21.64 2.09
CA VAL A 120 2.18 -21.50 3.31
C VAL A 120 0.74 -21.42 2.80
N LYS A 121 -0.10 -22.38 3.17
CA LYS A 121 -1.53 -22.31 2.98
C LYS A 121 -2.06 -21.10 3.77
N GLY A 122 -1.80 -19.91 3.25
CA GLY A 122 -2.68 -18.78 3.47
C GLY A 122 -3.99 -19.19 2.82
N ASN A 123 -5.10 -19.02 3.51
CA ASN A 123 -6.43 -19.17 2.96
C ASN A 123 -6.41 -18.69 1.51
N VAL A 124 -6.72 -19.60 0.57
CA VAL A 124 -7.02 -19.22 -0.81
C VAL A 124 -8.15 -18.21 -0.66
N SER A 125 -7.80 -16.94 -0.71
CA SER A 125 -8.79 -15.87 -0.63
C SER A 125 -9.64 -16.06 -1.87
N ASN A 126 -10.90 -16.42 -1.69
CA ASN A 126 -11.89 -16.56 -2.73
C ASN A 126 -12.13 -15.15 -3.33
N ILE A 127 -11.20 -14.71 -4.17
CA ILE A 127 -11.31 -13.42 -4.86
C ILE A 127 -12.30 -13.61 -6.00
N VAL A 128 -13.43 -12.96 -5.88
CA VAL A 128 -14.53 -12.98 -6.86
C VAL A 128 -14.47 -11.73 -7.73
N GLY A 129 -14.93 -11.84 -8.98
CA GLY A 129 -15.08 -10.71 -9.89
C GLY A 129 -13.76 -10.17 -10.46
N ARG A 130 -12.70 -11.01 -10.50
CA ARG A 130 -11.38 -10.66 -11.05
C ARG A 130 -10.89 -11.67 -12.10
N GLU A 131 -11.80 -12.43 -12.67
CA GLU A 131 -11.48 -13.50 -13.60
C GLU A 131 -10.80 -12.97 -14.88
N THR A 132 -11.22 -11.79 -15.34
CA THR A 132 -10.63 -11.14 -16.52
C THR A 132 -9.21 -10.68 -16.25
N GLU A 133 -9.00 -9.99 -15.12
CA GLU A 133 -7.70 -9.46 -14.73
C GLU A 133 -6.71 -10.62 -14.44
N ARG A 134 -7.18 -11.71 -13.82
CA ARG A 134 -6.37 -12.93 -13.63
C ARG A 134 -5.93 -13.55 -14.95
N LYS A 135 -6.84 -13.68 -15.91
CA LYS A 135 -6.52 -14.21 -17.25
C LYS A 135 -5.50 -13.34 -17.97
N GLU A 136 -5.60 -12.01 -17.85
CA GLU A 136 -4.66 -11.09 -18.47
C GLU A 136 -3.26 -11.15 -17.83
N LEU A 137 -3.16 -11.25 -16.50
CA LEU A 137 -1.89 -11.46 -15.81
C LEU A 137 -1.26 -12.80 -16.23
N ARG A 138 -2.07 -13.86 -16.32
CA ARG A 138 -1.61 -15.16 -16.78
C ARG A 138 -1.09 -15.11 -18.22
N ARG A 139 -1.85 -14.50 -19.11
CA ARG A 139 -1.44 -14.32 -20.51
C ARG A 139 -0.11 -13.59 -20.63
N ALA A 140 0.09 -12.54 -19.84
CA ALA A 140 1.34 -11.80 -19.86
C ALA A 140 2.52 -12.64 -19.34
N TYR A 141 2.29 -13.48 -18.34
CA TYR A 141 3.30 -14.43 -17.88
C TYR A 141 3.65 -15.46 -18.97
N ASP A 142 2.64 -16.01 -19.64
CA ASP A 142 2.86 -16.99 -20.71
C ASP A 142 3.64 -16.37 -21.87
N LEU A 143 3.34 -15.13 -22.27
CA LEU A 143 4.13 -14.36 -23.24
C LEU A 143 5.58 -14.14 -22.77
N ALA A 144 5.76 -13.74 -21.53
CA ALA A 144 7.11 -13.57 -20.97
C ALA A 144 7.88 -14.89 -20.96
N LYS A 145 7.22 -16.01 -20.67
CA LYS A 145 7.81 -17.35 -20.74
C LYS A 145 8.28 -17.72 -22.15
N GLU A 146 7.60 -17.21 -23.18
CA GLU A 146 7.97 -17.40 -24.60
C GLU A 146 9.07 -16.42 -25.06
N GLY A 147 9.49 -15.48 -24.25
CA GLY A 147 10.54 -14.49 -24.56
C GLY A 147 9.99 -13.10 -24.92
N HIS A 148 8.70 -12.89 -24.75
CA HIS A 148 8.02 -11.62 -24.93
C HIS A 148 7.65 -11.01 -23.58
N GLY A 149 8.66 -10.55 -22.85
CA GLY A 149 8.47 -9.89 -21.56
C GLY A 149 7.71 -8.58 -21.68
N GLY A 150 7.24 -8.06 -20.55
CA GLY A 150 6.46 -6.84 -20.57
C GLY A 150 6.18 -6.25 -19.20
N LEU A 151 5.45 -5.14 -19.22
CA LEU A 151 5.00 -4.40 -18.04
C LEU A 151 3.47 -4.43 -17.95
N ILE A 152 2.97 -4.84 -16.79
CA ILE A 152 1.55 -4.70 -16.44
C ILE A 152 1.39 -3.76 -15.27
N CYS A 153 0.47 -2.82 -15.40
CA CYS A 153 0.06 -1.90 -14.37
C CYS A 153 -1.31 -2.29 -13.82
N VAL A 154 -1.40 -2.56 -12.52
CA VAL A 154 -2.66 -2.82 -11.80
C VAL A 154 -3.05 -1.55 -11.07
N SER A 155 -4.01 -0.81 -11.60
CA SER A 155 -4.48 0.45 -11.03
C SER A 155 -5.84 0.30 -10.34
N GLY A 156 -6.10 1.18 -9.39
CA GLY A 156 -7.40 1.23 -8.67
C GLY A 156 -7.27 1.87 -7.30
N ASP A 157 -8.40 2.26 -6.72
CA ASP A 157 -8.46 2.92 -5.43
C ASP A 157 -8.09 2.02 -4.25
N ALA A 158 -8.05 2.61 -3.06
CA ALA A 158 -7.82 1.87 -1.83
C ALA A 158 -8.91 0.81 -1.61
N GLY A 159 -8.51 -0.38 -1.19
CA GLY A 159 -9.46 -1.44 -0.86
C GLY A 159 -9.96 -2.28 -2.03
N LEU A 160 -9.64 -1.93 -3.31
CA LEU A 160 -10.10 -2.69 -4.48
C LEU A 160 -9.42 -4.05 -4.69
N GLY A 161 -8.44 -4.39 -3.85
CA GLY A 161 -7.82 -5.71 -3.87
C GLY A 161 -6.65 -5.86 -4.84
N LYS A 162 -5.91 -4.78 -5.18
CA LYS A 162 -4.73 -4.83 -6.07
C LYS A 162 -3.70 -5.86 -5.63
N THR A 163 -3.21 -5.73 -4.40
CA THR A 163 -2.24 -6.65 -3.81
C THR A 163 -2.80 -8.07 -3.69
N ALA A 164 -4.11 -8.20 -3.40
CA ALA A 164 -4.76 -9.50 -3.34
C ALA A 164 -4.79 -10.19 -4.71
N LEU A 165 -5.10 -9.46 -5.78
CA LEU A 165 -5.06 -9.98 -7.15
C LEU A 165 -3.66 -10.44 -7.56
N VAL A 166 -2.64 -9.62 -7.25
CA VAL A 166 -1.24 -9.95 -7.57
C VAL A 166 -0.77 -11.18 -6.77
N ASN A 167 -1.17 -11.30 -5.51
CA ASN A 167 -0.87 -12.50 -4.70
C ASN A 167 -1.54 -13.75 -5.28
N LEU A 168 -2.84 -13.64 -5.62
CA LEU A 168 -3.57 -14.75 -6.24
C LEU A 168 -2.93 -15.20 -7.55
N PHE A 169 -2.47 -14.25 -8.38
CA PHE A 169 -1.75 -14.58 -9.61
C PHE A 169 -0.46 -15.38 -9.33
N VAL A 170 0.32 -14.99 -8.32
CA VAL A 170 1.52 -15.77 -7.93
C VAL A 170 1.14 -17.15 -7.40
N ASP A 171 0.10 -17.23 -6.57
CA ASP A 171 -0.39 -18.51 -6.03
C ASP A 171 -0.89 -19.43 -7.15
N ASP A 172 -1.60 -18.90 -8.16
CA ASP A 172 -2.02 -19.65 -9.35
C ASP A 172 -0.83 -20.25 -10.11
N LEU A 173 0.24 -19.45 -10.33
CA LEU A 173 1.45 -19.93 -10.99
C LEU A 173 2.12 -21.06 -10.22
N LEU A 174 2.17 -20.95 -8.89
CA LEU A 174 2.76 -21.97 -8.02
C LEU A 174 1.91 -23.25 -7.99
N GLN A 175 0.57 -23.13 -7.95
CA GLN A 175 -0.35 -24.25 -7.98
C GLN A 175 -0.28 -25.03 -9.30
N ASP A 176 -0.09 -24.32 -10.42
CA ASP A 176 0.10 -24.89 -11.75
C ASP A 176 1.51 -25.48 -11.96
N GLY A 177 2.34 -25.51 -10.91
CA GLY A 177 3.70 -26.06 -10.99
C GLY A 177 4.66 -25.28 -11.88
N GLN A 178 4.39 -23.98 -12.12
CA GLN A 178 5.30 -23.13 -12.90
C GLN A 178 6.58 -22.85 -12.12
N SER A 179 7.72 -22.95 -12.80
CA SER A 179 9.02 -22.55 -12.26
C SER A 179 9.38 -21.15 -12.72
N PHE A 180 9.59 -20.22 -11.81
CA PHE A 180 9.96 -18.82 -12.09
C PHE A 180 10.74 -18.22 -10.93
N HIS A 181 11.51 -17.18 -11.23
CA HIS A 181 12.14 -16.33 -10.22
C HIS A 181 11.18 -15.23 -9.81
N LEU A 182 11.00 -15.01 -8.50
CA LEU A 182 10.10 -13.99 -7.96
C LEU A 182 10.90 -12.93 -7.22
N ALA A 183 10.83 -11.70 -7.71
CA ALA A 183 11.34 -10.50 -7.07
C ALA A 183 10.16 -9.65 -6.57
N ARG A 184 10.16 -9.25 -5.32
CA ARG A 184 9.09 -8.41 -4.77
C ARG A 184 9.66 -7.26 -3.98
N GLY A 185 9.23 -6.04 -4.34
CA GLY A 185 9.54 -4.82 -3.62
C GLY A 185 8.28 -3.99 -3.36
N ARG A 186 8.34 -3.16 -2.34
CA ARG A 186 7.23 -2.31 -1.94
C ARG A 186 7.70 -0.87 -1.79
N CYS A 187 6.90 0.06 -2.31
CA CYS A 187 7.08 1.48 -2.04
C CYS A 187 6.33 1.88 -0.76
N SER A 188 6.87 2.82 0.00
CA SER A 188 6.30 3.30 1.25
C SER A 188 6.39 4.81 1.34
N GLU A 189 5.33 5.45 1.84
CA GLU A 189 5.25 6.91 2.05
C GLU A 189 6.41 7.47 2.87
N SER A 190 6.90 6.70 3.83
CA SER A 190 7.96 7.12 4.77
C SER A 190 9.39 6.96 4.23
N LEU A 191 9.59 6.32 3.08
CA LEU A 191 10.92 5.98 2.55
C LEU A 191 11.31 6.80 1.31
N THR A 192 10.38 7.57 0.75
CA THR A 192 10.55 8.27 -0.55
C THR A 192 11.52 9.45 -0.53
N GLU A 193 11.88 9.99 0.62
CA GLU A 193 12.59 11.27 0.66
C GLU A 193 14.12 11.17 0.58
N ASN A 194 14.75 10.01 0.82
CA ASN A 194 16.21 9.97 1.01
C ASN A 194 17.01 8.89 0.26
N GLU A 195 16.40 7.84 -0.29
CA GLU A 195 17.16 6.78 -0.97
C GLU A 195 16.52 6.39 -2.30
N PRO A 196 17.23 6.49 -3.44
CA PRO A 196 16.72 6.08 -4.74
C PRO A 196 16.67 4.54 -4.86
N PHE A 197 15.77 4.03 -5.70
CA PHE A 197 15.65 2.62 -6.07
C PHE A 197 15.22 1.65 -4.95
N ILE A 198 14.72 2.12 -3.81
CA ILE A 198 14.34 1.25 -2.67
C ILE A 198 13.49 0.04 -3.09
N PRO A 199 12.37 0.17 -3.85
CA PRO A 199 11.55 -0.98 -4.20
C PRO A 199 12.29 -1.99 -5.08
N TRP A 200 13.24 -1.53 -5.89
CA TRP A 200 14.06 -2.40 -6.71
C TRP A 200 15.15 -3.12 -5.90
N ILE A 201 15.79 -2.41 -4.97
CA ILE A 201 16.78 -2.97 -4.04
C ILE A 201 16.13 -4.07 -3.19
N GLU A 202 14.92 -3.83 -2.67
CA GLU A 202 14.16 -4.82 -1.91
C GLU A 202 13.83 -6.04 -2.80
N ALA A 203 13.30 -5.82 -4.01
CA ALA A 203 12.95 -6.88 -4.94
C ALA A 203 14.15 -7.74 -5.32
N LEU A 204 15.27 -7.12 -5.69
CA LEU A 204 16.49 -7.82 -6.09
C LEU A 204 17.20 -8.45 -4.90
N GLY A 205 17.10 -7.86 -3.72
CA GLY A 205 17.68 -8.40 -2.48
C GLY A 205 17.10 -9.77 -2.11
N THR A 206 15.83 -10.00 -2.35
CA THR A 206 15.20 -11.33 -2.16
C THR A 206 15.73 -12.35 -3.17
N LEU A 207 15.91 -11.97 -4.42
CA LEU A 207 16.49 -12.84 -5.47
C LEU A 207 17.95 -13.18 -5.21
N ALA A 208 18.73 -12.21 -4.72
CA ALA A 208 20.15 -12.41 -4.42
C ALA A 208 20.43 -13.49 -3.35
N GLN A 209 19.39 -13.96 -2.65
CA GLN A 209 19.50 -15.08 -1.71
C GLN A 209 19.59 -16.45 -2.41
N GLU A 210 19.13 -16.55 -3.67
CA GLU A 210 19.26 -17.77 -4.45
C GLU A 210 20.71 -17.91 -4.99
N PRO A 211 21.44 -19.01 -4.70
CA PRO A 211 22.85 -19.13 -5.07
C PRO A 211 23.15 -18.94 -6.56
N ALA A 212 22.29 -19.51 -7.44
CA ALA A 212 22.43 -19.39 -8.88
C ALA A 212 22.19 -17.94 -9.35
N VAL A 213 21.18 -17.27 -8.83
CA VAL A 213 20.86 -15.86 -9.15
C VAL A 213 21.95 -14.92 -8.60
N ASN A 214 22.46 -15.19 -7.40
CA ASN A 214 23.54 -14.42 -6.78
C ASN A 214 24.80 -14.41 -7.68
N GLN A 215 25.16 -15.55 -8.26
CA GLN A 215 26.31 -15.62 -9.18
C GLN A 215 26.07 -14.76 -10.43
N VAL A 216 24.88 -14.84 -11.03
CA VAL A 216 24.52 -14.00 -12.18
C VAL A 216 24.55 -12.52 -11.81
N MET A 217 24.01 -12.16 -10.64
CA MET A 217 23.97 -10.76 -10.18
C MET A 217 25.37 -10.18 -9.99
N ARG A 218 26.32 -10.93 -9.43
CA ARG A 218 27.71 -10.48 -9.27
C ARG A 218 28.40 -10.19 -10.62
N SER A 219 28.08 -10.93 -11.67
CA SER A 219 28.67 -10.75 -12.98
C SER A 219 27.95 -9.71 -13.84
N ALA A 220 26.61 -9.76 -13.89
CA ALA A 220 25.82 -8.93 -14.78
C ALA A 220 25.38 -7.59 -14.16
N ALA A 221 25.25 -7.53 -12.83
CA ALA A 221 24.79 -6.36 -12.10
C ALA A 221 25.64 -6.09 -10.84
N PRO A 222 26.95 -5.91 -10.96
CA PRO A 222 27.85 -5.74 -9.82
C PRO A 222 27.54 -4.50 -8.99
N THR A 223 27.07 -3.42 -9.59
CA THR A 223 26.67 -2.20 -8.89
C THR A 223 25.41 -2.46 -8.04
N TRP A 224 24.41 -3.13 -8.57
CA TRP A 224 23.23 -3.57 -7.81
C TRP A 224 23.60 -4.53 -6.68
N TYR A 225 24.55 -5.43 -6.94
CA TYR A 225 25.03 -6.36 -5.92
C TYR A 225 25.69 -5.61 -4.75
N ALA A 226 26.51 -4.59 -5.04
CA ALA A 226 27.14 -3.74 -4.04
C ALA A 226 26.09 -2.91 -3.25
N GLU A 227 25.10 -2.34 -3.95
CA GLU A 227 24.02 -1.55 -3.34
C GLU A 227 23.17 -2.41 -2.38
N ILE A 228 22.75 -3.60 -2.79
CA ILE A 228 22.01 -4.55 -1.94
C ILE A 228 22.82 -4.95 -0.70
N ARG A 229 24.15 -4.98 -0.80
CA ARG A 229 25.07 -5.29 0.30
C ARG A 229 25.47 -4.06 1.11
N HIS A 230 25.05 -2.86 0.71
CA HIS A 230 25.47 -1.59 1.29
C HIS A 230 27.00 -1.38 1.29
N THR A 231 27.69 -1.87 0.26
CA THR A 231 29.14 -1.77 0.09
C THR A 231 29.57 -0.74 -0.94
N GLY A 232 28.65 -0.01 -1.54
CA GLY A 232 28.93 1.05 -2.50
C GLY A 232 27.69 1.69 -3.05
N SER A 233 27.82 2.91 -3.58
CA SER A 233 26.79 3.63 -4.33
C SER A 233 27.11 3.62 -5.82
N GLY A 234 26.09 3.40 -6.66
CA GLY A 234 26.27 3.25 -8.09
C GLY A 234 25.82 4.45 -8.92
N GLU A 235 26.46 4.65 -10.06
CA GLU A 235 26.00 5.61 -11.06
C GLU A 235 24.66 5.13 -11.67
N PRO A 236 23.57 5.95 -11.64
CA PRO A 236 22.24 5.53 -12.12
C PRO A 236 22.21 5.02 -13.58
N ARG A 237 23.01 5.62 -14.46
CA ARG A 237 23.10 5.18 -15.87
C ARG A 237 23.67 3.76 -16.01
N ARG A 238 24.63 3.41 -15.18
CA ARG A 238 25.23 2.08 -15.15
C ARG A 238 24.24 1.08 -14.57
N MET A 239 23.58 1.42 -13.48
CA MET A 239 22.58 0.60 -12.82
C MET A 239 21.45 0.18 -13.77
N LYS A 240 20.93 1.09 -14.62
CA LYS A 240 19.90 0.76 -15.61
C LYS A 240 20.33 -0.32 -16.60
N ARG A 241 21.56 -0.22 -17.13
CA ARG A 241 22.09 -1.20 -18.09
C ARG A 241 22.35 -2.55 -17.42
N GLU A 242 22.97 -2.53 -16.26
CA GLU A 242 23.24 -3.73 -15.48
C GLU A 242 21.96 -4.50 -15.15
N LEU A 243 20.87 -3.78 -14.78
CA LEU A 243 19.59 -4.45 -14.49
C LEU A 243 18.98 -5.10 -15.73
N LEU A 244 19.05 -4.44 -16.89
CA LEU A 244 18.59 -5.05 -18.15
C LEU A 244 19.42 -6.29 -18.51
N ASP A 245 20.75 -6.23 -18.35
CA ASP A 245 21.63 -7.35 -18.61
C ASP A 245 21.41 -8.49 -17.62
N PHE A 246 21.16 -8.17 -16.37
CA PHE A 246 20.73 -9.14 -15.35
C PHE A 246 19.43 -9.84 -15.73
N CYS A 247 18.39 -9.08 -16.12
CA CYS A 247 17.13 -9.66 -16.58
C CYS A 247 17.35 -10.64 -17.75
N LYS A 248 18.20 -10.30 -18.72
CA LYS A 248 18.53 -11.17 -19.85
C LYS A 248 19.29 -12.43 -19.45
N GLN A 249 20.14 -12.36 -18.44
CA GLN A 249 20.99 -13.48 -18.03
C GLN A 249 20.32 -14.40 -17.01
N VAL A 250 19.41 -13.89 -16.18
CA VAL A 250 18.72 -14.68 -15.16
C VAL A 250 17.49 -15.41 -15.71
N SER A 251 16.80 -14.81 -16.69
CA SER A 251 15.52 -15.30 -17.19
C SER A 251 15.54 -16.45 -18.22
N PRO A 252 16.64 -16.86 -18.86
CA PRO A 252 16.64 -17.94 -19.84
C PRO A 252 16.21 -19.30 -19.29
N VAL A 253 16.57 -19.62 -18.05
CA VAL A 253 16.22 -20.90 -17.41
C VAL A 253 14.78 -20.85 -16.86
N HIS A 254 14.49 -19.85 -16.06
CA HIS A 254 13.17 -19.61 -15.48
C HIS A 254 12.76 -18.16 -15.72
N PRO A 255 11.51 -17.88 -16.12
CA PRO A 255 11.03 -16.51 -16.27
C PRO A 255 11.21 -15.72 -14.98
N LEU A 256 11.50 -14.42 -15.10
CA LEU A 256 11.58 -13.50 -13.97
C LEU A 256 10.27 -12.74 -13.82
N VAL A 257 9.65 -12.82 -12.65
CA VAL A 257 8.49 -12.02 -12.27
C VAL A 257 8.91 -11.00 -11.23
N VAL A 258 8.81 -9.72 -11.57
CA VAL A 258 9.10 -8.59 -10.66
C VAL A 258 7.80 -7.93 -10.27
N ILE A 259 7.52 -7.83 -8.98
CA ILE A 259 6.34 -7.18 -8.43
C ILE A 259 6.77 -5.95 -7.64
N LEU A 260 6.24 -4.78 -7.99
CA LEU A 260 6.45 -3.53 -7.27
C LEU A 260 5.10 -3.02 -6.76
N ASP A 261 4.87 -3.20 -5.47
CA ASP A 261 3.62 -2.82 -4.81
C ASP A 261 3.65 -1.34 -4.38
N ASP A 262 2.47 -0.70 -4.42
CA ASP A 262 2.24 0.68 -3.99
C ASP A 262 3.14 1.72 -4.70
N PHE A 263 3.37 1.54 -6.02
CA PHE A 263 4.28 2.36 -6.84
C PHE A 263 3.95 3.87 -6.88
N HIS A 264 2.79 4.27 -6.39
CA HIS A 264 2.44 5.68 -6.17
C HIS A 264 3.26 6.36 -5.06
N TRP A 265 4.09 5.61 -4.35
CA TRP A 265 5.08 6.08 -3.39
C TRP A 265 6.52 5.85 -3.88
N SER A 266 6.72 5.64 -5.19
CA SER A 266 8.07 5.41 -5.71
C SER A 266 8.85 6.72 -5.86
N ASP A 267 10.17 6.59 -5.74
CA ASP A 267 11.12 7.66 -5.99
C ASP A 267 11.33 7.91 -7.49
N LEU A 268 11.91 9.08 -7.83
CA LEU A 268 12.18 9.47 -9.22
C LEU A 268 13.15 8.49 -9.92
N GLY A 269 14.15 7.97 -9.22
CA GLY A 269 15.11 7.01 -9.76
C GLY A 269 14.43 5.71 -10.19
N SER A 270 13.48 5.20 -9.36
CA SER A 270 12.67 4.03 -9.67
C SER A 270 11.78 4.24 -10.89
N VAL A 271 11.19 5.43 -11.03
CA VAL A 271 10.38 5.80 -12.21
C VAL A 271 11.24 5.84 -13.48
N ASP A 272 12.40 6.49 -13.41
CA ASP A 272 13.33 6.63 -14.52
C ASP A 272 13.95 5.28 -14.96
N LEU A 273 14.21 4.41 -14.00
CA LEU A 273 14.62 3.03 -14.26
C LEU A 273 13.53 2.25 -15.00
N LEU A 274 12.28 2.36 -14.56
CA LEU A 274 11.14 1.71 -15.20
C LEU A 274 10.91 2.22 -16.62
N ALA A 275 11.00 3.54 -16.84
CA ALA A 275 10.90 4.16 -18.16
C ALA A 275 11.95 3.63 -19.13
N PHE A 276 13.15 3.34 -18.62
CA PHE A 276 14.24 2.75 -19.41
C PHE A 276 13.99 1.25 -19.70
N LEU A 277 13.54 0.49 -18.70
CA LEU A 277 13.38 -0.97 -18.81
C LEU A 277 12.18 -1.38 -19.63
N ALA A 278 10.99 -0.79 -19.39
CA ALA A 278 9.73 -1.27 -19.93
C ALA A 278 9.73 -1.50 -21.45
N PRO A 279 10.23 -0.57 -22.30
CA PRO A 279 10.30 -0.80 -23.74
C PRO A 279 11.32 -1.89 -24.18
N ARG A 280 12.20 -2.31 -23.26
CA ARG A 280 13.28 -3.27 -23.53
C ARG A 280 13.00 -4.67 -22.99
N LEU A 281 11.92 -4.83 -22.24
CA LEU A 281 11.51 -6.12 -21.70
C LEU A 281 11.02 -7.07 -22.78
N GLU A 282 10.51 -6.58 -23.91
CA GLU A 282 9.95 -7.37 -25.01
C GLU A 282 10.91 -8.47 -25.53
N SER A 283 12.21 -8.26 -25.39
CA SER A 283 13.25 -9.25 -25.79
C SER A 283 13.78 -10.06 -24.59
N THR A 284 13.03 -10.16 -23.51
CA THR A 284 13.42 -10.87 -22.29
C THR A 284 12.30 -11.80 -21.83
N ARG A 285 12.60 -12.72 -20.90
CA ARG A 285 11.60 -13.56 -20.24
C ARG A 285 11.22 -12.95 -18.87
N THR A 286 11.01 -11.63 -18.85
CA THR A 286 10.74 -10.87 -17.62
C THR A 286 9.37 -10.21 -17.68
N LEU A 287 8.54 -10.48 -16.68
CA LEU A 287 7.26 -9.80 -16.44
C LEU A 287 7.41 -8.86 -15.24
N VAL A 288 7.16 -7.57 -15.43
CA VAL A 288 7.07 -6.59 -14.35
C VAL A 288 5.61 -6.29 -14.08
N VAL A 289 5.18 -6.36 -12.83
CA VAL A 289 3.82 -6.04 -12.39
C VAL A 289 3.90 -4.91 -11.38
N LEU A 290 3.24 -3.79 -11.67
CA LEU A 290 3.13 -2.65 -10.75
C LEU A 290 1.74 -2.59 -10.16
N SER A 291 1.63 -2.24 -8.87
CA SER A 291 0.36 -1.83 -8.28
C SER A 291 0.42 -0.37 -7.84
N TYR A 292 -0.63 0.41 -8.12
CA TYR A 292 -0.69 1.82 -7.69
C TYR A 292 -2.11 2.37 -7.58
N ARG A 293 -2.24 3.54 -6.93
CA ARG A 293 -3.48 4.32 -6.83
C ARG A 293 -3.39 5.54 -7.73
N PHE A 294 -4.18 5.51 -8.82
CA PHE A 294 -4.13 6.59 -9.82
C PHE A 294 -4.51 7.95 -9.24
N GLY A 295 -5.60 8.02 -8.44
CA GLY A 295 -6.01 9.27 -7.79
C GLY A 295 -4.92 9.88 -6.92
N GLN A 296 -4.20 9.05 -6.15
CA GLN A 296 -3.11 9.52 -5.30
C GLN A 296 -1.89 10.00 -6.09
N MET A 297 -1.59 9.38 -7.23
CA MET A 297 -0.55 9.87 -8.15
C MET A 297 -0.89 11.25 -8.76
N ARG A 298 -2.17 11.47 -9.11
CA ARG A 298 -2.63 12.78 -9.62
C ARG A 298 -2.49 13.88 -8.57
N LEU A 299 -2.90 13.59 -7.33
CA LEU A 299 -2.75 14.51 -6.19
C LEU A 299 -1.33 15.02 -6.02
N ASN A 300 -0.37 14.11 -6.05
CA ASN A 300 1.02 14.41 -5.77
C ASN A 300 1.81 14.80 -7.03
N THR A 301 1.15 14.98 -8.17
CA THR A 301 1.80 15.24 -9.47
C THR A 301 2.95 14.26 -9.72
N HIS A 302 2.70 12.98 -9.47
CA HIS A 302 3.72 11.93 -9.41
C HIS A 302 4.46 11.78 -10.76
N PRO A 303 5.79 11.68 -10.78
CA PRO A 303 6.60 11.66 -12.01
C PRO A 303 6.31 10.47 -12.92
N PHE A 304 5.67 9.41 -12.43
CA PHE A 304 5.25 8.27 -13.24
C PHE A 304 4.08 8.59 -14.19
N LEU A 305 3.26 9.59 -13.95
CA LEU A 305 2.09 9.90 -14.80
C LEU A 305 2.44 10.15 -16.27
N PRO A 306 3.40 11.05 -16.61
CA PRO A 306 3.81 11.24 -18.00
C PRO A 306 4.48 9.99 -18.58
N VAL A 307 5.31 9.28 -17.81
CA VAL A 307 5.96 8.03 -18.22
C VAL A 307 4.92 6.96 -18.54
N ARG A 308 3.92 6.78 -17.69
CA ARG A 308 2.80 5.85 -17.90
C ARG A 308 2.08 6.13 -19.22
N SER A 309 1.76 7.41 -19.48
CA SER A 309 1.05 7.81 -20.70
C SER A 309 1.87 7.49 -21.96
N ASP A 310 3.19 7.73 -21.93
CA ASP A 310 4.10 7.40 -23.02
C ASP A 310 4.20 5.87 -23.21
N LEU A 311 4.38 5.10 -22.14
CA LEU A 311 4.47 3.64 -22.22
C LEU A 311 3.17 2.99 -22.73
N LEU A 312 2.00 3.49 -22.34
CA LEU A 312 0.71 3.03 -22.85
C LEU A 312 0.54 3.35 -24.33
N SER A 313 0.90 4.55 -24.77
CA SER A 313 0.79 4.97 -26.18
C SER A 313 1.68 4.14 -27.11
N ARG A 314 2.83 3.67 -26.62
CA ARG A 314 3.78 2.80 -27.35
C ARG A 314 3.45 1.31 -27.23
N GLY A 315 2.43 0.92 -26.47
CA GLY A 315 2.14 -0.49 -26.20
C GLY A 315 3.16 -1.22 -25.34
N ALA A 316 4.09 -0.48 -24.71
CA ALA A 316 5.13 -1.04 -23.82
C ALA A 316 4.62 -1.34 -22.41
N CYS A 317 3.39 -0.98 -22.10
CA CYS A 317 2.68 -1.26 -20.86
C CYS A 317 1.23 -1.61 -21.14
N LYS A 318 0.68 -2.55 -20.39
CA LYS A 318 -0.76 -2.83 -20.34
C LYS A 318 -1.30 -2.44 -18.97
N GLU A 319 -2.45 -1.77 -18.94
CA GLU A 319 -3.11 -1.39 -17.70
C GLU A 319 -4.36 -2.23 -17.43
N LEU A 320 -4.44 -2.73 -16.19
CA LEU A 320 -5.59 -3.42 -15.63
C LEU A 320 -6.19 -2.49 -14.55
N GLN A 321 -7.27 -1.80 -14.93
CA GLN A 321 -7.97 -0.93 -13.99
C GLN A 321 -9.00 -1.73 -13.21
N LEU A 322 -8.78 -1.90 -11.90
CA LEU A 322 -9.72 -2.58 -11.02
C LEU A 322 -10.93 -1.70 -10.75
N ARG A 323 -12.10 -2.29 -10.93
CA ARG A 323 -13.39 -1.66 -10.65
C ARG A 323 -13.99 -2.21 -9.35
N LEU A 324 -14.99 -1.54 -8.85
CA LEU A 324 -15.83 -2.04 -7.76
C LEU A 324 -16.50 -3.36 -8.16
N LEU A 325 -16.77 -4.23 -7.21
CA LEU A 325 -17.50 -5.48 -7.44
C LEU A 325 -18.95 -5.16 -7.81
N ARG A 326 -19.51 -5.95 -8.73
CA ARG A 326 -20.93 -5.88 -9.06
C ARG A 326 -21.76 -6.62 -8.02
N LYS A 327 -23.07 -6.43 -8.03
CA LYS A 327 -23.99 -7.13 -7.11
C LYS A 327 -23.83 -8.66 -7.22
N GLU A 328 -23.71 -9.17 -8.43
CA GLU A 328 -23.52 -10.61 -8.69
C GLU A 328 -22.22 -11.15 -8.12
N ASP A 329 -21.17 -10.30 -8.09
CA ASP A 329 -19.89 -10.63 -7.48
C ASP A 329 -20.01 -10.68 -5.94
N VAL A 330 -20.80 -9.78 -5.35
CA VAL A 330 -21.09 -9.78 -3.91
C VAL A 330 -21.89 -11.04 -3.53
N GLU A 331 -22.88 -11.44 -4.32
CA GLU A 331 -23.63 -12.69 -4.12
C GLU A 331 -22.71 -13.90 -4.13
N ARG A 332 -21.83 -14.00 -5.13
CA ARG A 332 -20.84 -15.09 -5.21
C ARG A 332 -19.86 -15.08 -4.03
N HIS A 333 -19.44 -13.87 -3.61
CA HIS A 333 -18.55 -13.75 -2.44
C HIS A 333 -19.22 -14.24 -1.15
N LEU A 334 -20.49 -13.88 -0.93
CA LEU A 334 -21.28 -14.37 0.20
C LEU A 334 -21.42 -15.89 0.20
N ALA A 335 -21.73 -16.47 -0.95
CA ALA A 335 -21.87 -17.93 -1.08
C ALA A 335 -20.56 -18.68 -0.77
N LEU A 336 -19.41 -18.07 -1.05
CA LEU A 336 -18.09 -18.67 -0.80
C LEU A 336 -17.60 -18.47 0.64
N GLU A 337 -17.80 -17.29 1.23
CA GLU A 337 -17.33 -16.97 2.60
C GLU A 337 -18.26 -17.53 3.68
N CYS A 338 -19.55 -17.61 3.38
CA CYS A 338 -20.58 -18.01 4.36
C CYS A 338 -21.53 -19.09 3.78
N PRO A 339 -21.03 -20.26 3.35
CA PRO A 339 -21.84 -21.25 2.62
C PRO A 339 -23.00 -21.86 3.43
N GLN A 340 -22.98 -21.76 4.76
CA GLN A 340 -24.02 -22.28 5.65
C GLN A 340 -24.96 -21.20 6.21
N ALA A 341 -24.69 -19.92 5.92
CA ALA A 341 -25.51 -18.83 6.45
C ALA A 341 -26.77 -18.63 5.59
N GLN A 342 -27.92 -18.53 6.25
CA GLN A 342 -29.16 -18.09 5.60
C GLN A 342 -29.26 -16.57 5.72
N PHE A 343 -29.15 -15.89 4.59
CA PHE A 343 -29.30 -14.45 4.55
C PHE A 343 -30.74 -14.05 4.20
N PRO A 344 -31.21 -12.87 4.66
CA PRO A 344 -32.47 -12.31 4.21
C PRO A 344 -32.51 -12.15 2.69
N GLU A 345 -33.71 -12.08 2.12
CA GLU A 345 -33.92 -11.80 0.71
C GLU A 345 -33.23 -10.46 0.35
N ASP A 346 -32.48 -10.45 -0.77
CA ASP A 346 -31.67 -9.32 -1.26
C ASP A 346 -30.59 -8.78 -0.30
N TYR A 347 -30.07 -9.61 0.62
CA TYR A 347 -29.00 -9.18 1.52
C TYR A 347 -27.71 -8.76 0.76
N ALA A 348 -27.42 -9.39 -0.38
CA ALA A 348 -26.34 -9.00 -1.25
C ALA A 348 -26.54 -7.60 -1.86
N GLY A 349 -27.78 -7.27 -2.24
CA GLY A 349 -28.14 -5.93 -2.68
C GLY A 349 -27.94 -4.89 -1.59
N PHE A 350 -28.35 -5.19 -0.36
CA PHE A 350 -28.11 -4.34 0.81
C PHE A 350 -26.61 -4.10 1.06
N LEU A 351 -25.79 -5.16 1.06
CA LEU A 351 -24.33 -5.04 1.23
C LEU A 351 -23.69 -4.28 0.09
N HIS A 352 -24.11 -4.56 -1.15
CA HIS A 352 -23.61 -3.82 -2.32
C HIS A 352 -23.94 -2.33 -2.22
N ALA A 353 -25.16 -1.97 -1.88
CA ALA A 353 -25.57 -0.58 -1.70
C ALA A 353 -24.80 0.13 -0.59
N LYS A 354 -24.45 -0.59 0.49
CA LYS A 354 -23.70 -0.04 1.62
C LYS A 354 -22.21 0.11 1.35
N THR A 355 -21.62 -0.82 0.58
CA THR A 355 -20.17 -0.87 0.29
C THR A 355 -19.80 -0.36 -1.09
N GLU A 356 -20.77 -0.09 -1.97
CA GLU A 356 -20.61 0.16 -3.40
C GLU A 356 -19.81 -0.95 -4.12
N GLY A 357 -19.78 -2.14 -3.53
CA GLY A 357 -18.96 -3.23 -4.04
C GLY A 357 -17.47 -3.09 -3.75
N ASN A 358 -17.05 -2.26 -2.79
CA ASN A 358 -15.66 -2.21 -2.37
C ASN A 358 -15.29 -3.46 -1.56
N PRO A 359 -14.34 -4.31 -2.02
CA PRO A 359 -14.00 -5.57 -1.37
C PRO A 359 -13.52 -5.41 0.08
N LEU A 360 -12.84 -4.32 0.41
CA LEU A 360 -12.36 -4.07 1.76
C LEU A 360 -13.52 -3.86 2.73
N PHE A 361 -14.45 -2.97 2.37
CA PHE A 361 -15.62 -2.68 3.20
C PHE A 361 -16.55 -3.90 3.28
N LEU A 362 -16.73 -4.62 2.15
CA LEU A 362 -17.52 -5.84 2.13
C LEU A 362 -16.99 -6.88 3.13
N ARG A 363 -15.69 -7.17 3.05
CA ARG A 363 -15.04 -8.12 3.96
C ARG A 363 -15.09 -7.67 5.41
N ASP A 364 -14.97 -6.38 5.67
CA ASP A 364 -15.00 -5.82 7.01
C ASP A 364 -16.40 -5.94 7.63
N LEU A 365 -17.45 -5.64 6.87
CA LEU A 365 -18.85 -5.82 7.31
C LEU A 365 -19.20 -7.28 7.57
N LEU A 366 -18.67 -8.22 6.77
CA LEU A 366 -18.92 -9.66 6.96
C LEU A 366 -18.22 -10.24 8.19
N ARG A 367 -17.08 -9.67 8.57
CA ARG A 367 -16.34 -10.06 9.80
C ARG A 367 -16.88 -9.41 11.07
N GLY A 368 -17.45 -8.23 10.93
CA GLY A 368 -18.09 -7.49 12.02
C GLY A 368 -19.57 -7.84 12.15
N THR A 369 -20.20 -7.31 13.19
CA THR A 369 -21.66 -7.41 13.44
C THR A 369 -22.47 -6.44 12.56
N GLY A 370 -22.05 -6.22 11.31
CA GLY A 370 -22.69 -5.26 10.39
C GLY A 370 -22.20 -3.82 10.53
N GLN A 371 -21.17 -3.57 11.33
CA GLN A 371 -20.50 -2.28 11.47
C GLN A 371 -19.03 -2.37 11.03
N LEU A 372 -18.47 -1.25 10.59
CA LEU A 372 -17.04 -1.18 10.26
C LEU A 372 -16.19 -1.34 11.52
N THR A 373 -15.09 -2.06 11.37
CA THR A 373 -14.09 -2.22 12.44
C THR A 373 -13.27 -0.93 12.64
N ASP A 374 -12.68 -0.77 13.81
CA ASP A 374 -11.85 0.41 14.14
C ASP A 374 -10.71 0.69 13.15
N PRO A 375 -9.97 -0.31 12.63
CA PRO A 375 -8.96 -0.05 11.62
C PRO A 375 -9.50 0.60 10.35
N VAL A 376 -10.68 0.17 9.88
CA VAL A 376 -11.32 0.73 8.67
C VAL A 376 -11.90 2.11 8.95
N ARG A 377 -12.52 2.33 10.12
CA ARG A 377 -12.97 3.66 10.55
C ARG A 377 -11.80 4.64 10.65
N ASN A 378 -10.68 4.23 11.22
CA ASN A 378 -9.48 5.07 11.31
C ASN A 378 -8.88 5.39 9.93
N MET A 379 -8.94 4.45 8.98
CA MET A 379 -8.52 4.71 7.60
C MET A 379 -9.40 5.78 6.93
N ILE A 380 -10.72 5.70 7.11
CA ILE A 380 -11.67 6.70 6.60
C ILE A 380 -11.39 8.07 7.24
N ARG A 381 -11.26 8.12 8.57
CA ARG A 381 -10.96 9.34 9.32
C ARG A 381 -9.68 10.01 8.83
N ARG A 382 -8.58 9.26 8.72
CA ARG A 382 -7.31 9.79 8.20
C ARG A 382 -7.42 10.34 6.78
N LYS A 383 -8.27 9.75 5.94
CA LYS A 383 -8.49 10.26 4.58
C LYS A 383 -9.21 11.61 4.60
N ILE A 384 -10.16 11.82 5.52
CA ILE A 384 -10.86 13.09 5.72
C ILE A 384 -9.92 14.13 6.37
N GLU A 385 -9.10 13.75 7.35
CA GLU A 385 -8.13 14.62 8.03
C GLU A 385 -7.00 15.16 7.10
N ARG A 386 -6.78 14.55 5.93
CA ARG A 386 -5.83 15.05 4.92
C ARG A 386 -6.36 16.20 4.07
N LEU A 387 -7.64 16.48 4.16
CA LEU A 387 -8.26 17.64 3.50
C LEU A 387 -7.92 18.92 4.26
N ASP A 388 -7.89 20.05 3.55
CA ASP A 388 -7.81 21.34 4.22
C ASP A 388 -9.09 21.68 5.00
N ASP A 389 -9.02 22.68 5.86
CA ASP A 389 -10.13 23.06 6.75
C ASP A 389 -11.39 23.43 5.97
N THR A 390 -11.26 24.09 4.82
CA THR A 390 -12.38 24.48 3.96
C THR A 390 -13.05 23.26 3.35
N GLN A 391 -12.28 22.34 2.79
CA GLN A 391 -12.79 21.09 2.22
C GLN A 391 -13.44 20.21 3.27
N GLN A 392 -12.86 20.12 4.48
CA GLN A 392 -13.47 19.41 5.60
C GLN A 392 -14.82 20.03 5.97
N GLN A 393 -14.89 21.36 6.05
CA GLN A 393 -16.13 22.06 6.37
C GLN A 393 -17.21 21.82 5.30
N LEU A 394 -16.86 21.83 4.03
CA LEU A 394 -17.77 21.50 2.93
C LEU A 394 -18.34 20.09 3.09
N LEU A 395 -17.48 19.08 3.29
CA LEU A 395 -17.91 17.68 3.44
C LEU A 395 -18.74 17.45 4.71
N VAL A 396 -18.37 18.05 5.82
CA VAL A 396 -19.10 17.94 7.08
C VAL A 396 -20.48 18.55 6.93
N THR A 397 -20.62 19.70 6.28
CA THR A 397 -21.94 20.32 6.02
C THR A 397 -22.74 19.52 5.00
N ALA A 398 -22.10 19.01 3.94
CA ALA A 398 -22.72 18.12 2.96
C ALA A 398 -23.28 16.84 3.59
N SER A 399 -22.58 16.28 4.59
CA SER A 399 -23.00 15.04 5.26
C SER A 399 -24.38 15.15 5.94
N VAL A 400 -24.78 16.35 6.31
CA VAL A 400 -26.10 16.64 6.92
C VAL A 400 -27.22 16.61 5.88
N GLN A 401 -26.94 16.95 4.60
CA GLN A 401 -27.92 16.77 3.52
C GLN A 401 -28.17 15.28 3.22
N GLY A 402 -27.22 14.42 3.55
CA GLY A 402 -27.28 12.99 3.30
C GLY A 402 -26.20 12.53 2.31
N ARG A 403 -26.46 11.39 1.67
CA ARG A 403 -25.50 10.80 0.73
C ARG A 403 -25.35 11.59 -0.56
N GLU A 404 -26.45 12.11 -1.09
CA GLU A 404 -26.48 13.05 -2.22
C GLU A 404 -26.79 14.45 -1.72
N PHE A 405 -26.13 15.45 -2.29
CA PHE A 405 -26.26 16.83 -1.86
C PHE A 405 -26.05 17.81 -3.01
N ASP A 406 -26.58 19.02 -2.84
CA ASP A 406 -26.54 20.08 -3.85
C ASP A 406 -25.57 21.19 -3.45
N SER A 407 -24.72 21.64 -4.40
CA SER A 407 -23.74 22.71 -4.19
C SER A 407 -24.38 24.03 -3.80
N ALA A 408 -25.53 24.41 -4.42
CA ALA A 408 -26.22 25.66 -4.11
C ALA A 408 -26.81 25.70 -2.68
N VAL A 409 -27.34 24.56 -2.21
CA VAL A 409 -27.85 24.44 -0.81
C VAL A 409 -26.70 24.57 0.18
N LEU A 410 -25.54 23.97 -0.14
CA LEU A 410 -24.32 24.10 0.66
C LEU A 410 -23.84 25.56 0.70
N ALA A 411 -23.69 26.21 -0.45
CA ALA A 411 -23.23 27.58 -0.57
C ALA A 411 -24.08 28.52 0.29
N ARG A 412 -25.38 28.41 0.18
CA ARG A 412 -26.34 29.22 0.99
C ARG A 412 -26.20 28.94 2.48
N SER A 413 -26.12 27.66 2.85
CA SER A 413 -26.00 27.24 4.26
C SER A 413 -24.71 27.74 4.92
N LEU A 414 -23.63 27.85 4.16
CA LEU A 414 -22.32 28.31 4.62
C LEU A 414 -22.09 29.82 4.42
N GLY A 415 -22.98 30.51 3.70
CA GLY A 415 -22.81 31.91 3.35
C GLY A 415 -21.64 32.15 2.38
N LEU A 416 -21.29 31.14 1.55
CA LEU A 416 -20.24 31.19 0.56
C LEU A 416 -20.81 31.45 -0.84
N SER A 417 -19.95 31.83 -1.80
CA SER A 417 -20.35 31.88 -3.20
C SER A 417 -20.56 30.47 -3.77
N ALA A 418 -21.44 30.31 -4.75
CA ALA A 418 -21.64 29.03 -5.42
C ALA A 418 -20.36 28.57 -6.14
N GLU A 419 -19.60 29.51 -6.70
CA GLU A 419 -18.34 29.27 -7.41
C GLU A 419 -17.27 28.70 -6.49
N ASP A 420 -17.04 29.32 -5.31
CA ASP A 420 -16.05 28.84 -4.33
C ASP A 420 -16.39 27.41 -3.82
N VAL A 421 -17.68 27.15 -3.58
CA VAL A 421 -18.15 25.84 -3.14
C VAL A 421 -17.95 24.80 -4.21
N GLU A 422 -18.29 25.09 -5.46
CA GLU A 422 -18.14 24.16 -6.58
C GLU A 422 -16.67 23.91 -6.90
N GLU A 423 -15.79 24.93 -6.83
CA GLU A 423 -14.35 24.76 -6.98
C GLU A 423 -13.80 23.82 -5.87
N GLY A 424 -14.13 24.08 -4.61
CA GLY A 424 -13.72 23.25 -3.49
C GLY A 424 -14.22 21.80 -3.61
N LEU A 425 -15.48 21.60 -3.99
CA LEU A 425 -16.05 20.26 -4.19
C LEU A 425 -15.45 19.54 -5.41
N ASN A 426 -15.12 20.25 -6.50
CA ASN A 426 -14.45 19.66 -7.65
C ASN A 426 -13.04 19.18 -7.27
N VAL A 427 -12.29 19.97 -6.51
CA VAL A 427 -10.99 19.52 -5.97
C VAL A 427 -11.15 18.25 -5.15
N VAL A 428 -12.10 18.20 -4.21
CA VAL A 428 -12.35 17.01 -3.39
C VAL A 428 -12.76 15.82 -4.25
N SER A 429 -13.58 16.02 -5.27
CA SER A 429 -14.03 14.97 -6.19
C SER A 429 -12.89 14.40 -7.01
N GLU A 430 -12.13 15.27 -7.67
CA GLU A 430 -11.09 14.86 -8.63
C GLU A 430 -9.83 14.32 -7.96
N THR A 431 -9.48 14.89 -6.81
CA THR A 431 -8.21 14.61 -6.15
C THR A 431 -8.35 13.57 -5.04
N HIS A 432 -9.36 13.69 -4.20
CA HIS A 432 -9.50 12.83 -3.03
C HIS A 432 -10.45 11.64 -3.24
N GLY A 433 -11.35 11.71 -4.24
CA GLY A 433 -12.31 10.64 -4.53
C GLY A 433 -13.17 10.27 -3.32
N ILE A 434 -13.58 11.27 -2.52
CA ILE A 434 -14.50 11.11 -1.38
C ILE A 434 -15.93 11.33 -1.85
N ILE A 435 -16.09 12.26 -2.79
CA ILE A 435 -17.34 12.55 -3.46
C ILE A 435 -17.19 12.42 -4.97
N GLU A 436 -18.29 12.30 -5.67
CA GLU A 436 -18.33 12.32 -7.15
C GLU A 436 -19.40 13.29 -7.63
N ARG A 437 -19.15 13.93 -8.76
CA ARG A 437 -20.12 14.80 -9.45
C ARG A 437 -21.11 13.91 -10.19
N ILE A 438 -22.42 14.09 -9.94
CA ILE A 438 -23.47 13.30 -10.58
C ILE A 438 -23.98 14.01 -11.84
N ARG A 439 -24.49 15.23 -11.68
CA ARG A 439 -25.11 16.01 -12.74
C ARG A 439 -25.24 17.48 -12.38
N GLU A 440 -25.39 18.30 -13.42
CA GLU A 440 -25.92 19.66 -13.28
C GLU A 440 -27.44 19.61 -13.34
N GLN A 441 -28.10 20.46 -12.57
CA GLN A 441 -29.54 20.63 -12.63
C GLN A 441 -29.92 22.11 -12.47
N GLN A 442 -31.05 22.50 -13.06
CA GLN A 442 -31.59 23.83 -12.89
C GLN A 442 -32.53 23.83 -11.68
N LEU A 443 -32.34 24.81 -10.81
CA LEU A 443 -33.21 25.07 -9.67
C LEU A 443 -34.52 25.73 -10.13
N PRO A 444 -35.61 25.67 -9.33
CA PRO A 444 -36.88 26.33 -9.65
C PRO A 444 -36.75 27.84 -9.89
N ASP A 445 -35.78 28.52 -9.28
CA ASP A 445 -35.49 29.95 -9.46
C ASP A 445 -34.68 30.26 -10.75
N GLY A 446 -34.40 29.25 -11.58
CA GLY A 446 -33.66 29.37 -12.83
C GLY A 446 -32.16 29.30 -12.70
N LYS A 447 -31.59 29.26 -11.48
CA LYS A 447 -30.17 29.10 -11.25
C LYS A 447 -29.72 27.66 -11.46
N PHE A 448 -28.44 27.45 -11.71
CA PHE A 448 -27.85 26.12 -11.83
C PHE A 448 -27.23 25.70 -10.49
N THR A 449 -27.27 24.41 -10.23
CA THR A 449 -26.58 23.74 -9.14
C THR A 449 -25.94 22.46 -9.63
N VAL A 450 -24.89 22.03 -8.96
CA VAL A 450 -24.26 20.74 -9.23
C VAL A 450 -24.63 19.78 -8.10
N ARG A 451 -25.10 18.58 -8.49
CA ARG A 451 -25.38 17.52 -7.54
C ARG A 451 -24.18 16.61 -7.42
N TYR A 452 -23.78 16.40 -6.18
CA TYR A 452 -22.68 15.51 -5.79
C TYR A 452 -23.19 14.35 -4.95
N ARG A 453 -22.38 13.29 -4.85
CA ARG A 453 -22.66 12.14 -4.01
C ARG A 453 -21.39 11.70 -3.28
N PHE A 454 -21.48 11.31 -2.01
CA PHE A 454 -20.40 10.58 -1.35
C PHE A 454 -20.20 9.23 -2.04
N VAL A 455 -18.96 8.94 -2.47
CA VAL A 455 -18.60 7.69 -3.16
C VAL A 455 -18.96 6.48 -2.31
N TYR A 456 -18.73 6.55 -1.00
CA TYR A 456 -19.18 5.54 -0.05
C TYR A 456 -20.04 6.19 1.04
N GLY A 457 -21.13 5.53 1.44
CA GLY A 457 -21.97 5.98 2.55
C GLY A 457 -21.19 6.17 3.85
N PHE A 458 -20.13 5.38 4.04
CA PHE A 458 -19.25 5.49 5.20
C PHE A 458 -18.47 6.82 5.29
N TYR A 459 -18.19 7.49 4.18
CA TYR A 459 -17.61 8.84 4.22
C TYR A 459 -18.62 9.85 4.75
N GLN A 460 -19.87 9.76 4.31
CA GLN A 460 -20.94 10.60 4.81
C GLN A 460 -21.18 10.34 6.31
N GLU A 461 -21.28 9.07 6.72
CA GLU A 461 -21.46 8.68 8.13
C GLU A 461 -20.31 9.24 9.00
N ALA A 462 -19.05 9.08 8.57
CA ALA A 462 -17.89 9.57 9.31
C ALA A 462 -17.86 11.10 9.46
N CYS A 463 -18.18 11.84 8.39
CA CYS A 463 -18.31 13.29 8.44
C CYS A 463 -19.48 13.73 9.37
N TYR A 464 -20.60 13.04 9.29
CA TYR A 464 -21.76 13.33 10.13
C TYR A 464 -21.52 13.02 11.61
N GLU A 465 -20.86 11.91 11.92
CA GLU A 465 -20.51 11.51 13.29
C GLU A 465 -19.49 12.46 13.95
N SER A 466 -18.63 13.12 13.16
CA SER A 466 -17.67 14.09 13.67
C SER A 466 -18.32 15.38 14.22
N LEU A 467 -19.59 15.61 13.91
CA LEU A 467 -20.33 16.80 14.34
C LEU A 467 -20.85 16.65 15.77
N GLU A 468 -20.62 17.66 16.59
CA GLU A 468 -21.24 17.81 17.90
C GLU A 468 -22.76 18.03 17.78
N PRO A 469 -23.59 17.56 18.74
CA PRO A 469 -25.05 17.65 18.65
C PRO A 469 -25.57 19.06 18.41
N THR A 470 -24.97 20.06 19.04
CA THR A 470 -25.37 21.48 18.87
C THR A 470 -25.13 21.96 17.44
N ARG A 471 -23.97 21.56 16.85
CA ARG A 471 -23.63 21.93 15.48
C ARG A 471 -24.51 21.19 14.46
N LYS A 472 -24.86 19.91 14.73
CA LYS A 472 -25.87 19.18 13.95
C LYS A 472 -27.17 19.90 13.87
N ALA A 473 -27.71 20.35 15.03
CA ALA A 473 -28.97 21.08 15.08
C ALA A 473 -28.90 22.39 14.30
N SER A 474 -27.84 23.18 14.46
CA SER A 474 -27.66 24.44 13.75
C SER A 474 -27.55 24.23 12.22
N LEU A 475 -26.76 23.24 11.76
CA LEU A 475 -26.62 22.94 10.33
C LEU A 475 -27.93 22.41 9.73
N ASN A 476 -28.66 21.56 10.44
CA ASN A 476 -29.98 21.10 10.00
C ASN A 476 -30.95 22.26 9.79
N ALA A 477 -31.01 23.24 10.72
CA ALA A 477 -31.86 24.41 10.58
C ALA A 477 -31.47 25.28 9.36
N SER A 478 -30.17 25.56 9.19
CA SER A 478 -29.65 26.34 8.06
C SER A 478 -29.91 25.66 6.71
N LEU A 479 -29.71 24.35 6.66
CA LEU A 479 -29.96 23.55 5.44
C LEU A 479 -31.45 23.48 5.12
N ALA A 480 -32.33 23.31 6.14
CA ALA A 480 -33.77 23.32 5.94
C ALA A 480 -34.27 24.66 5.36
N GLU A 481 -33.75 25.80 5.85
CA GLU A 481 -34.03 27.11 5.30
C GLU A 481 -33.53 27.25 3.85
N ALA A 482 -32.34 26.77 3.55
CA ALA A 482 -31.79 26.75 2.20
C ALA A 482 -32.65 25.89 1.25
N PHE A 483 -33.07 24.70 1.68
CA PHE A 483 -33.98 23.84 0.92
C PHE A 483 -35.34 24.49 0.64
N LEU A 484 -35.94 25.10 1.65
CA LEU A 484 -37.21 25.82 1.47
C LEU A 484 -37.07 26.98 0.48
N THR A 485 -35.93 27.64 0.45
CA THR A 485 -35.68 28.73 -0.49
C THR A 485 -35.58 28.25 -1.93
N TYR A 486 -34.95 27.12 -2.18
CA TYR A 486 -34.70 26.60 -3.53
C TYR A 486 -35.80 25.64 -4.04
N TYR A 487 -36.42 24.87 -3.15
CA TYR A 487 -37.37 23.80 -3.49
C TYR A 487 -38.73 23.92 -2.83
N GLY A 488 -38.91 24.90 -1.92
CA GLY A 488 -40.15 25.10 -1.21
C GLY A 488 -41.18 25.90 -1.99
N ASN A 489 -41.83 25.24 -2.96
CA ASN A 489 -43.05 25.71 -3.60
C ASN A 489 -44.17 24.73 -3.33
#